data_17b63378b02271e7825bc9c1019a07e8
#
_entry.id   17b63378b02271e7825bc9c1019a07e8
#
_cell.length_a   1.000
_cell.length_b   1.000
_cell.length_c   1.000
_cell.angle_alpha   90.00
_cell.angle_beta   90.00
_cell.angle_gamma   90.00
#
_symmetry.space_group_name_H-M   'P 1'
#
loop_
_entity.id
_entity.type
_entity.pdbx_description
1 polymer ?
#
loop_
_entity_poly.entity_id
_entity_poly.type
_entity_poly.pdbx_seq_one_letter_code
_entity_poly.pdbx_strand_id
1 'polypeptide(L)'
;MKILMLKGLPASGKSTYAKGLVSKNHNWVRVNKDDLRAMMNNGEFSGKLEKQVIKTEREIAENALKIGKNVVIDDTNFNPIHEEYFRDLAVRYGAEFEIKFFDTPLEICMVRDNKRPNGVGETVIRRMYNQYLKPEPAVYEHDRSLPTAIICDIDGTLAHMEDRNPL
;
A
#
# COMPACT_ATOMS: atom_id res chain seq x y z
N MET A 1 24.90 -5.44 -3.06
CA MET A 1 23.54 -5.73 -3.58
C MET A 1 22.51 -4.91 -2.81
N LYS A 2 21.32 -4.73 -3.37
CA LYS A 2 20.25 -3.93 -2.74
C LYS A 2 18.91 -4.58 -2.96
N ILE A 3 18.06 -4.56 -1.93
CA ILE A 3 16.62 -4.82 -2.02
C ILE A 3 15.91 -3.47 -1.92
N LEU A 4 15.19 -3.08 -2.95
CA LEU A 4 14.36 -1.88 -2.97
C LEU A 4 12.89 -2.29 -2.90
N MET A 5 12.24 -2.03 -1.78
CA MET A 5 10.83 -2.30 -1.61
C MET A 5 10.02 -1.03 -1.94
N LEU A 6 9.16 -1.12 -2.95
CA LEU A 6 8.25 -0.03 -3.29
C LEU A 6 6.99 -0.13 -2.43
N LYS A 7 6.55 0.97 -1.86
CA LYS A 7 5.37 1.02 -0.97
C LYS A 7 4.43 2.13 -1.43
N GLY A 8 3.12 1.88 -1.40
CA GLY A 8 2.11 2.87 -1.79
C GLY A 8 0.85 2.26 -2.38
N LEU A 9 -0.17 3.09 -2.59
CA LEU A 9 -1.48 2.67 -3.11
C LEU A 9 -1.39 2.06 -4.52
N PRO A 10 -2.37 1.24 -4.93
CA PRO A 10 -2.53 0.87 -6.33
C PRO A 10 -2.54 2.12 -7.22
N ALA A 11 -2.02 2.02 -8.43
CA ALA A 11 -1.87 3.13 -9.40
C ALA A 11 -1.03 4.34 -8.95
N SER A 12 -0.25 4.26 -7.86
CA SER A 12 0.64 5.34 -7.40
C SER A 12 1.89 5.55 -8.29
N GLY A 13 2.15 4.66 -9.26
CA GLY A 13 3.31 4.77 -10.16
C GLY A 13 4.46 3.83 -9.87
N LYS A 14 4.35 2.97 -8.86
CA LYS A 14 5.38 1.98 -8.48
C LYS A 14 5.88 1.15 -9.64
N SER A 15 4.95 0.51 -10.36
CA SER A 15 5.30 -0.40 -11.46
C SER A 15 5.94 0.33 -12.65
N THR A 16 5.54 1.58 -12.91
CA THR A 16 6.21 2.42 -13.91
C THR A 16 7.65 2.68 -13.52
N TYR A 17 7.88 3.02 -12.25
CA TYR A 17 9.23 3.22 -11.72
C TYR A 17 10.06 1.94 -11.77
N ALA A 18 9.53 0.80 -11.28
CA ALA A 18 10.24 -0.48 -11.24
C ALA A 18 10.63 -0.96 -12.64
N LYS A 19 9.70 -0.88 -13.60
CA LYS A 19 9.97 -1.23 -15.01
C LYS A 19 11.04 -0.33 -15.61
N GLY A 20 10.98 0.99 -15.36
CA GLY A 20 12.00 1.93 -15.79
C GLY A 20 13.38 1.67 -15.18
N LEU A 21 13.43 1.24 -13.92
CA LEU A 21 14.68 0.88 -13.24
C LEU A 21 15.35 -0.33 -13.92
N VAL A 22 14.59 -1.41 -14.14
CA VAL A 22 15.11 -2.64 -14.77
C VAL A 22 15.51 -2.40 -16.22
N SER A 23 14.74 -1.61 -16.98
CA SER A 23 15.07 -1.28 -18.37
C SER A 23 16.39 -0.50 -18.51
N LYS A 24 16.70 0.34 -17.54
CA LYS A 24 17.93 1.15 -17.55
C LYS A 24 19.15 0.42 -17.01
N ASN A 25 18.94 -0.59 -16.17
CA ASN A 25 20.02 -1.30 -15.50
C ASN A 25 19.67 -2.78 -15.31
N HIS A 26 20.24 -3.63 -16.15
CA HIS A 26 20.01 -5.08 -16.12
C HIS A 26 20.58 -5.81 -14.88
N ASN A 27 21.24 -5.06 -13.96
CA ASN A 27 21.62 -5.60 -12.65
C ASN A 27 20.46 -5.61 -11.65
N TRP A 28 19.26 -5.20 -12.05
CA TRP A 28 18.05 -5.26 -11.25
C TRP A 28 17.11 -6.36 -11.72
N VAL A 29 16.50 -7.06 -10.78
CA VAL A 29 15.39 -8.00 -10.99
C VAL A 29 14.14 -7.41 -10.36
N ARG A 30 13.07 -7.27 -11.14
CA ARG A 30 11.77 -6.86 -10.65
C ARG A 30 10.95 -8.09 -10.27
N VAL A 31 10.37 -8.08 -9.08
CA VAL A 31 9.42 -9.08 -8.63
C VAL A 31 8.10 -8.40 -8.31
N ASN A 32 7.00 -8.95 -8.84
CA ASN A 32 5.65 -8.39 -8.70
C ASN A 32 4.64 -9.54 -8.61
N LYS A 33 3.80 -9.53 -7.57
CA LYS A 33 2.84 -10.62 -7.32
C LYS A 33 1.71 -10.66 -8.34
N ASP A 34 1.30 -9.53 -8.91
CA ASP A 34 0.25 -9.52 -9.93
C ASP A 34 0.73 -10.21 -11.22
N ASP A 35 1.97 -9.92 -11.64
CA ASP A 35 2.59 -10.59 -12.79
C ASP A 35 2.79 -12.11 -12.51
N LEU A 36 3.19 -12.46 -11.28
CA LEU A 36 3.31 -13.87 -10.88
C LEU A 36 1.96 -14.58 -10.87
N ARG A 37 0.89 -13.95 -10.37
CA ARG A 37 -0.46 -14.51 -10.43
C ARG A 37 -0.91 -14.72 -11.87
N ALA A 38 -0.68 -13.74 -12.74
CA ALA A 38 -1.02 -13.87 -14.15
C ALA A 38 -0.28 -15.05 -14.81
N MET A 39 1.01 -15.21 -14.52
CA MET A 39 1.84 -16.28 -15.07
C MET A 39 1.48 -17.66 -14.50
N MET A 40 1.26 -17.77 -13.20
CA MET A 40 1.08 -19.05 -12.50
C MET A 40 -0.36 -19.56 -12.52
N ASN A 41 -1.34 -18.65 -12.46
CA ASN A 41 -2.74 -18.97 -12.15
C ASN A 41 -3.74 -18.23 -13.05
N ASN A 42 -3.34 -17.69 -14.20
CA ASN A 42 -4.19 -16.83 -15.06
C ASN A 42 -4.87 -15.66 -14.31
N GLY A 43 -4.22 -15.15 -13.25
CA GLY A 43 -4.76 -14.08 -12.42
C GLY A 43 -5.77 -14.52 -11.35
N GLU A 44 -6.08 -15.81 -11.26
CA GLU A 44 -6.98 -16.34 -10.22
C GLU A 44 -6.41 -16.14 -8.82
N PHE A 45 -7.29 -15.76 -7.90
CA PHE A 45 -6.95 -15.52 -6.50
C PHE A 45 -7.66 -16.51 -5.58
N SER A 46 -6.88 -17.23 -4.78
CA SER A 46 -7.36 -17.97 -3.61
C SER A 46 -6.28 -18.01 -2.53
N GLY A 47 -6.64 -18.24 -1.29
CA GLY A 47 -5.66 -18.29 -0.20
C GLY A 47 -4.57 -19.36 -0.38
N LYS A 48 -4.88 -20.47 -1.08
CA LYS A 48 -3.91 -21.51 -1.41
C LYS A 48 -2.95 -21.05 -2.51
N LEU A 49 -3.47 -20.44 -3.58
CA LEU A 49 -2.69 -19.92 -4.69
C LEU A 49 -1.80 -18.76 -4.25
N GLU A 50 -2.33 -17.87 -3.41
CA GLU A 50 -1.55 -16.73 -2.90
C GLU A 50 -0.32 -17.17 -2.07
N LYS A 51 -0.41 -18.25 -1.30
CA LYS A 51 0.74 -18.82 -0.60
C LYS A 51 1.83 -19.27 -1.57
N GLN A 52 1.46 -19.83 -2.72
CA GLN A 52 2.40 -20.23 -3.77
C GLN A 52 3.05 -19.00 -4.43
N VAL A 53 2.26 -17.98 -4.75
CA VAL A 53 2.76 -16.72 -5.32
C VAL A 53 3.78 -16.06 -4.39
N ILE A 54 3.47 -15.95 -3.10
CA ILE A 54 4.38 -15.38 -2.08
C ILE A 54 5.67 -16.21 -1.98
N LYS A 55 5.56 -17.54 -2.02
CA LYS A 55 6.74 -18.42 -1.99
C LYS A 55 7.62 -18.17 -3.22
N THR A 56 7.03 -18.14 -4.41
CA THR A 56 7.75 -17.89 -5.66
C THR A 56 8.39 -16.49 -5.70
N GLU A 57 7.67 -15.45 -5.23
CA GLU A 57 8.22 -14.10 -5.07
C GLU A 57 9.52 -14.12 -4.25
N ARG A 58 9.49 -14.79 -3.11
CA ARG A 58 10.64 -14.92 -2.19
C ARG A 58 11.80 -15.68 -2.82
N GLU A 59 11.52 -16.78 -3.51
CA GLU A 59 12.52 -17.60 -4.19
C GLU A 59 13.19 -16.83 -5.33
N ILE A 60 12.46 -16.06 -6.12
CA ILE A 60 13.02 -15.21 -7.18
C ILE A 60 13.94 -14.15 -6.59
N ALA A 61 13.49 -13.46 -5.54
CA ALA A 61 14.29 -12.44 -4.87
C ALA A 61 15.58 -13.02 -4.30
N GLU A 62 15.48 -14.14 -3.60
CA GLU A 62 16.66 -14.83 -3.04
C GLU A 62 17.65 -15.30 -4.11
N ASN A 63 17.16 -15.91 -5.19
CA ASN A 63 18.00 -16.35 -6.29
C ASN A 63 18.69 -15.18 -7.02
N ALA A 64 18.01 -14.04 -7.16
CA ALA A 64 18.62 -12.83 -7.71
C ALA A 64 19.80 -12.35 -6.85
N LEU A 65 19.65 -12.34 -5.51
CA LEU A 65 20.73 -11.98 -4.60
C LEU A 65 21.89 -12.98 -4.66
N LYS A 66 21.61 -14.30 -4.74
CA LYS A 66 22.66 -15.35 -4.87
C LYS A 66 23.57 -15.13 -6.06
N ILE A 67 23.05 -14.57 -7.16
CA ILE A 67 23.84 -14.28 -8.37
C ILE A 67 24.32 -12.82 -8.43
N GLY A 68 24.30 -12.09 -7.30
CA GLY A 68 24.85 -10.75 -7.18
C GLY A 68 24.00 -9.63 -7.76
N LYS A 69 22.71 -9.87 -8.06
CA LYS A 69 21.79 -8.84 -8.58
C LYS A 69 21.06 -8.09 -7.46
N ASN A 70 20.60 -6.89 -7.79
CA ASN A 70 19.68 -6.13 -6.96
C ASN A 70 18.23 -6.56 -7.23
N VAL A 71 17.35 -6.35 -6.26
CA VAL A 71 15.94 -6.73 -6.35
C VAL A 71 15.05 -5.53 -6.08
N VAL A 72 14.04 -5.32 -6.91
CA VAL A 72 12.96 -4.38 -6.65
C VAL A 72 11.63 -5.13 -6.45
N ILE A 73 11.03 -4.97 -5.26
CA ILE A 73 9.75 -5.58 -4.88
C ILE A 73 8.65 -4.56 -5.21
N ASP A 74 7.89 -4.84 -6.26
CA ASP A 74 6.91 -3.93 -6.87
C ASP A 74 5.49 -4.33 -6.52
N ASP A 75 5.14 -4.17 -5.24
CA ASP A 75 3.80 -4.41 -4.71
C ASP A 75 3.34 -3.23 -3.84
N THR A 76 2.14 -3.28 -3.26
CA THR A 76 1.66 -2.25 -2.32
C THR A 76 2.45 -2.24 -1.02
N ASN A 77 2.90 -3.40 -0.57
CA ASN A 77 3.80 -3.66 0.56
C ASN A 77 3.41 -2.98 1.89
N PHE A 78 2.11 -2.86 2.16
CA PHE A 78 1.63 -2.33 3.43
C PHE A 78 1.70 -3.33 4.58
N ASN A 79 1.70 -4.64 4.29
CA ASN A 79 1.79 -5.66 5.33
C ASN A 79 3.20 -5.70 5.93
N PRO A 80 3.36 -5.43 7.25
CA PRO A 80 4.66 -5.39 7.90
C PRO A 80 5.41 -6.73 7.87
N ILE A 81 4.72 -7.86 7.83
CA ILE A 81 5.34 -9.19 7.71
C ILE A 81 6.13 -9.34 6.41
N HIS A 82 5.68 -8.71 5.32
CA HIS A 82 6.41 -8.68 4.06
C HIS A 82 7.68 -7.86 4.15
N GLU A 83 7.61 -6.70 4.80
CA GLU A 83 8.77 -5.83 5.02
C GLU A 83 9.82 -6.54 5.87
N GLU A 84 9.42 -7.14 6.98
CA GLU A 84 10.29 -7.89 7.88
C GLU A 84 11.02 -9.02 7.13
N TYR A 85 10.29 -9.82 6.35
CA TYR A 85 10.90 -10.90 5.56
C TYR A 85 12.02 -10.40 4.63
N PHE A 86 11.79 -9.32 3.87
CA PHE A 86 12.78 -8.81 2.93
C PHE A 86 13.92 -8.06 3.62
N ARG A 87 13.68 -7.48 4.78
CA ARG A 87 14.72 -6.92 5.63
C ARG A 87 15.67 -8.02 6.14
N ASP A 88 15.12 -9.13 6.63
CA ASP A 88 15.89 -10.29 7.07
C ASP A 88 16.65 -10.94 5.90
N LEU A 89 16.02 -11.01 4.73
CA LEU A 89 16.66 -11.51 3.52
C LEU A 89 17.87 -10.64 3.14
N ALA A 90 17.75 -9.32 3.22
CA ALA A 90 18.84 -8.40 2.96
C ALA A 90 20.02 -8.62 3.92
N VAL A 91 19.73 -8.76 5.22
CA VAL A 91 20.76 -9.06 6.23
C VAL A 91 21.48 -10.37 5.91
N ARG A 92 20.74 -11.44 5.59
CA ARG A 92 21.35 -12.77 5.25
C ARG A 92 22.31 -12.72 4.06
N TYR A 93 22.07 -11.84 3.09
CA TYR A 93 22.90 -11.72 1.88
C TYR A 93 23.84 -10.52 1.89
N GLY A 94 23.94 -9.78 3.02
CA GLY A 94 24.76 -8.56 3.10
C GLY A 94 24.32 -7.49 2.11
N ALA A 95 23.03 -7.42 1.79
CA ALA A 95 22.46 -6.44 0.88
C ALA A 95 21.92 -5.23 1.67
N GLU A 96 21.93 -4.07 1.04
CA GLU A 96 21.23 -2.90 1.55
C GLU A 96 19.72 -3.09 1.40
N PHE A 97 18.92 -2.67 2.41
CA PHE A 97 17.47 -2.64 2.32
C PHE A 97 16.96 -1.20 2.33
N GLU A 98 16.18 -0.85 1.33
CA GLU A 98 15.57 0.48 1.20
C GLU A 98 14.08 0.36 0.91
N ILE A 99 13.29 1.26 1.50
CA ILE A 99 11.87 1.44 1.17
C ILE A 99 11.72 2.75 0.40
N LYS A 100 11.09 2.67 -0.78
CA LYS A 100 10.65 3.86 -1.52
C LYS A 100 9.14 3.98 -1.45
N PHE A 101 8.68 4.96 -0.69
CA PHE A 101 7.26 5.26 -0.58
C PHE A 101 6.79 6.16 -1.74
N PHE A 102 5.63 5.84 -2.30
CA PHE A 102 4.97 6.59 -3.35
C PHE A 102 3.77 7.33 -2.76
N ASP A 103 3.99 8.56 -2.35
CA ASP A 103 2.99 9.45 -1.77
C ASP A 103 2.17 10.13 -2.88
N THR A 104 1.41 9.30 -3.60
CA THR A 104 0.49 9.81 -4.62
C THR A 104 -0.89 10.00 -4.00
N PRO A 105 -1.51 11.19 -4.13
CA PRO A 105 -2.82 11.46 -3.55
C PRO A 105 -3.87 10.41 -3.95
N LEU A 106 -4.76 10.10 -3.00
CA LEU A 106 -5.80 9.09 -3.14
C LEU A 106 -6.61 9.26 -4.43
N GLU A 107 -7.05 10.49 -4.70
CA GLU A 107 -7.87 10.84 -5.86
C GLU A 107 -7.13 10.58 -7.18
N ILE A 108 -5.84 10.89 -7.22
CA ILE A 108 -4.99 10.63 -8.37
C ILE A 108 -4.83 9.12 -8.61
N CYS A 109 -4.66 8.36 -7.54
CA CYS A 109 -4.60 6.89 -7.62
C CYS A 109 -5.89 6.32 -8.20
N MET A 110 -7.07 6.77 -7.73
CA MET A 110 -8.37 6.33 -8.23
C MET A 110 -8.58 6.69 -9.70
N VAL A 111 -8.29 7.93 -10.10
CA VAL A 111 -8.40 8.37 -11.50
C VAL A 111 -7.49 7.54 -12.42
N ARG A 112 -6.27 7.24 -11.99
CA ARG A 112 -5.34 6.41 -12.77
C ARG A 112 -5.78 4.95 -12.83
N ASP A 113 -6.32 4.43 -11.74
CA ASP A 113 -6.80 3.05 -11.65
C ASP A 113 -7.98 2.82 -12.61
N ASN A 114 -8.94 3.73 -12.65
CA ASN A 114 -10.10 3.66 -13.55
C ASN A 114 -9.74 3.66 -15.05
N LYS A 115 -8.55 4.16 -15.39
CA LYS A 115 -8.05 4.16 -16.79
C LYS A 115 -7.33 2.88 -17.17
N ARG A 116 -7.10 1.96 -16.23
CA ARG A 116 -6.38 0.70 -16.48
C ARG A 116 -7.37 -0.42 -16.80
N PRO A 117 -7.04 -1.33 -17.74
CA PRO A 117 -7.88 -2.49 -18.03
C PRO A 117 -8.12 -3.38 -16.80
N ASN A 118 -7.10 -3.50 -15.94
CA ASN A 118 -7.10 -4.35 -14.74
C ASN A 118 -7.01 -3.49 -13.47
N GLY A 119 -7.82 -2.44 -13.36
CA GLY A 119 -7.94 -1.64 -12.16
C GLY A 119 -8.52 -2.44 -11.00
N VAL A 120 -8.06 -2.16 -9.77
CA VAL A 120 -8.58 -2.83 -8.56
C VAL A 120 -9.90 -2.22 -8.09
N GLY A 121 -10.23 -1.03 -8.58
CA GLY A 121 -11.44 -0.27 -8.25
C GLY A 121 -11.30 0.64 -7.02
N GLU A 122 -12.10 1.70 -7.04
CA GLU A 122 -12.07 2.77 -6.03
C GLU A 122 -12.27 2.24 -4.60
N THR A 123 -13.22 1.32 -4.39
CA THR A 123 -13.52 0.73 -3.07
C THR A 123 -12.29 0.07 -2.44
N VAL A 124 -11.49 -0.64 -3.23
CA VAL A 124 -10.28 -1.30 -2.74
C VAL A 124 -9.22 -0.27 -2.37
N ILE A 125 -9.02 0.76 -3.21
CA ILE A 125 -8.03 1.82 -2.97
C ILE A 125 -8.39 2.62 -1.71
N ARG A 126 -9.66 3.03 -1.54
CA ARG A 126 -10.14 3.73 -0.34
C ARG A 126 -9.98 2.89 0.92
N ARG A 127 -10.29 1.59 0.86
CA ARG A 127 -10.08 0.68 2.00
C ARG A 127 -8.60 0.63 2.38
N MET A 128 -7.69 0.49 1.42
CA MET A 128 -6.24 0.47 1.69
C MET A 128 -5.76 1.81 2.27
N TYR A 129 -6.23 2.93 1.73
CA TYR A 129 -5.90 4.25 2.25
C TYR A 129 -6.35 4.39 3.71
N ASN A 130 -7.61 4.08 4.01
CA ASN A 130 -8.15 4.19 5.36
C ASN A 130 -7.45 3.27 6.36
N GLN A 131 -7.02 2.10 5.92
CA GLN A 131 -6.36 1.12 6.77
C GLN A 131 -4.89 1.44 7.06
N TYR A 132 -4.17 2.04 6.10
CA TYR A 132 -2.71 2.12 6.18
C TYR A 132 -2.14 3.54 6.10
N LEU A 133 -2.89 4.49 5.58
CA LEU A 133 -2.38 5.83 5.29
C LEU A 133 -3.20 6.96 5.90
N LYS A 134 -4.46 6.72 6.24
CA LYS A 134 -5.29 7.74 6.88
C LYS A 134 -4.65 8.09 8.22
N PRO A 135 -4.30 9.36 8.46
CA PRO A 135 -3.81 9.77 9.76
C PRO A 135 -4.85 9.44 10.84
N GLU A 136 -4.39 8.93 11.96
CA GLU A 136 -5.25 8.81 13.12
C GLU A 136 -5.78 10.21 13.49
N PRO A 137 -7.05 10.31 13.89
CA PRO A 137 -7.57 11.58 14.35
C PRO A 137 -6.68 12.07 15.50
N ALA A 138 -6.29 13.34 15.46
CA ALA A 138 -5.50 13.93 16.53
C ALA A 138 -6.24 13.73 17.85
N VAL A 139 -5.62 13.00 18.77
CA VAL A 139 -6.11 12.90 20.14
C VAL A 139 -5.79 14.24 20.78
N TYR A 140 -6.80 15.09 20.90
CA TYR A 140 -6.66 16.33 21.67
C TYR A 140 -6.58 15.95 23.14
N GLU A 141 -5.41 16.06 23.74
CA GLU A 141 -5.32 16.04 25.18
C GLU A 141 -6.06 17.26 25.74
N HIS A 142 -6.99 17.00 26.65
CA HIS A 142 -7.76 18.07 27.29
C HIS A 142 -6.81 18.94 28.13
N ASP A 143 -6.55 20.15 27.65
CA ASP A 143 -5.85 21.14 28.46
C ASP A 143 -6.75 21.62 29.60
N ARG A 144 -6.50 21.11 30.80
CA ARG A 144 -7.29 21.42 32.01
C ARG A 144 -7.18 22.87 32.46
N SER A 145 -6.26 23.64 31.88
CA SER A 145 -6.11 25.08 32.17
C SER A 145 -7.10 25.94 31.40
N LEU A 146 -7.70 25.39 30.34
CA LEU A 146 -8.71 26.10 29.55
C LEU A 146 -10.10 26.01 30.17
N PRO A 147 -10.90 27.08 30.09
CA PRO A 147 -12.29 27.06 30.58
C PRO A 147 -13.10 26.00 29.81
N THR A 148 -13.96 25.28 30.52
CA THR A 148 -14.84 24.27 29.92
C THR A 148 -15.86 24.96 29.03
N ALA A 149 -15.92 24.58 27.76
CA ALA A 149 -16.96 25.00 26.84
C ALA A 149 -17.84 23.80 26.48
N ILE A 150 -19.16 24.03 26.47
CA ILE A 150 -20.13 23.04 26.01
C ILE A 150 -20.62 23.49 24.65
N ILE A 151 -20.36 22.67 23.62
CA ILE A 151 -20.93 22.88 22.29
C ILE A 151 -22.17 22.00 22.19
N CYS A 152 -23.33 22.62 22.12
CA CYS A 152 -24.59 21.92 21.95
C CYS A 152 -25.17 22.21 20.57
N ASP A 153 -25.61 21.15 19.90
CA ASP A 153 -26.48 21.30 18.74
C ASP A 153 -27.87 21.78 19.25
N ILE A 154 -28.37 22.90 18.72
CA ILE A 154 -29.63 23.49 19.13
C ILE A 154 -30.79 22.65 18.60
N ASP A 155 -30.63 22.10 17.38
CA ASP A 155 -31.67 21.31 16.74
C ASP A 155 -31.67 19.86 17.24
N GLY A 156 -32.64 19.55 18.09
CA GLY A 156 -32.86 18.22 18.64
C GLY A 156 -32.16 17.90 19.97
N THR A 157 -31.19 18.74 20.42
CA THR A 157 -30.55 18.58 21.71
C THR A 157 -31.05 19.56 22.77
N LEU A 158 -31.24 20.83 22.42
CA LEU A 158 -31.73 21.88 23.33
C LEU A 158 -33.13 22.37 22.99
N ALA A 159 -33.63 22.19 21.77
CA ALA A 159 -34.95 22.56 21.33
C ALA A 159 -35.72 21.35 20.82
N HIS A 160 -36.67 20.86 21.60
CA HIS A 160 -37.63 19.85 21.16
C HIS A 160 -38.80 20.56 20.50
N MET A 161 -38.89 20.49 19.17
CA MET A 161 -40.03 21.05 18.42
C MET A 161 -40.99 19.92 18.11
N GLU A 162 -42.13 19.90 18.78
CA GLU A 162 -43.20 18.93 18.55
C GLU A 162 -43.97 19.19 17.23
N ASP A 163 -43.89 20.41 16.68
CA ASP A 163 -44.59 20.80 15.44
C ASP A 163 -43.64 21.55 14.48
N ARG A 164 -42.89 20.84 13.68
CA ARG A 164 -42.30 21.40 12.46
C ARG A 164 -43.32 21.35 11.34
N ASN A 165 -43.97 22.49 11.07
CA ASN A 165 -44.64 22.68 9.82
C ASN A 165 -43.60 22.93 8.73
N PRO A 166 -43.42 22.06 7.70
CA PRO A 166 -42.50 22.34 6.63
C PRO A 166 -43.08 23.48 5.78
N LEU A 167 -42.34 24.57 5.70
CA LEU A 167 -42.56 25.62 4.70
C LEU A 167 -42.06 25.12 3.34
#